data_4d2ec27115025d71f4271d70b9a0f14f
#
_entry.id   4d2ec27115025d71f4271d70b9a0f14f
#
_cell.length_a   1.000
_cell.length_b   1.000
_cell.length_c   1.000
_cell.angle_alpha   90.00
_cell.angle_beta   90.00
_cell.angle_gamma   90.00
#
_symmetry.space_group_name_H-M   'P 1'
#
loop_
_entity.id
_entity.type
_entity.pdbx_description
1 polymer ?
#
loop_
_entity_poly.entity_id
_entity_poly.type
_entity_poly.pdbx_seq_one_letter_code
_entity_poly.pdbx_strand_id
1 'polypeptide(L)'
;MVDYPDGKGKVCCLISALLFEKLSVAGIRTHYLELPSLNTMLCKKLTIIPVEVICRNIAAGSLVKNTDCLREGQMLQPPIVEFFLKDDAKGDPLLTEDRVRLMGVDPEPLKEQALMINGQLQVLFTLLGFDVVDFKLEFGHDGHGDLYLADELSPDSMRLWKKGTQERFDKDLFRKDEGDIVTAYKHILTQLRQFA
;
A
#
# COMPACT_ATOMS: atom_id res chain seq x y z
N MET A 1 13.66 -1.13 21.84
CA MET A 1 14.23 -0.33 20.73
C MET A 1 13.98 -1.14 19.47
N VAL A 2 13.14 -0.68 18.57
CA VAL A 2 12.92 -1.40 17.29
C VAL A 2 14.11 -1.06 16.41
N ASP A 3 14.94 -2.05 16.11
CA ASP A 3 16.11 -1.88 15.25
C ASP A 3 15.63 -1.89 13.78
N TYR A 4 15.67 -0.71 13.13
CA TYR A 4 15.32 -0.61 11.72
C TYR A 4 16.55 -0.94 10.86
N PRO A 5 16.45 -1.89 9.89
CA PRO A 5 17.55 -2.21 9.01
C PRO A 5 18.10 -0.99 8.29
N ASP A 6 19.42 -0.81 8.32
CA ASP A 6 20.09 0.38 7.76
C ASP A 6 19.83 0.49 6.25
N GLY A 7 19.43 1.68 5.81
CA GLY A 7 19.09 1.96 4.40
C GLY A 7 17.66 1.61 3.95
N LYS A 8 16.83 0.96 4.79
CA LYS A 8 15.44 0.60 4.46
C LYS A 8 14.60 1.84 4.09
N GLY A 9 14.62 2.88 4.93
CA GLY A 9 13.86 4.11 4.70
C GLY A 9 14.19 4.78 3.36
N LYS A 10 15.47 4.80 2.97
CA LYS A 10 15.89 5.32 1.66
C LYS A 10 15.27 4.52 0.51
N VAL A 11 15.29 3.19 0.58
CA VAL A 11 14.74 2.34 -0.50
C VAL A 11 13.23 2.48 -0.56
N CYS A 12 12.51 2.51 0.57
CA CYS A 12 11.06 2.76 0.62
C CYS A 12 10.70 4.12 0.01
N CYS A 13 11.45 5.18 0.35
CA CYS A 13 11.23 6.51 -0.20
C CYS A 13 11.37 6.53 -1.74
N LEU A 14 12.40 5.90 -2.28
CA LEU A 14 12.63 5.81 -3.73
C LEU A 14 11.55 4.99 -4.45
N ILE A 15 11.12 3.87 -3.88
CA ILE A 15 10.02 3.06 -4.43
C ILE A 15 8.72 3.86 -4.42
N SER A 16 8.41 4.49 -3.29
CA SER A 16 7.19 5.30 -3.12
C SER A 16 7.12 6.43 -4.15
N ALA A 17 8.21 7.18 -4.34
CA ALA A 17 8.30 8.24 -5.35
C ALA A 17 8.01 7.71 -6.76
N LEU A 18 8.67 6.61 -7.19
CA LEU A 18 8.45 6.00 -8.50
C LEU A 18 7.02 5.52 -8.70
N LEU A 19 6.41 4.93 -7.66
CA LEU A 19 5.02 4.47 -7.73
C LEU A 19 4.05 5.65 -7.82
N PHE A 20 4.24 6.71 -7.05
CA PHE A 20 3.42 7.93 -7.14
C PHE A 20 3.54 8.60 -8.52
N GLU A 21 4.74 8.67 -9.09
CA GLU A 21 4.93 9.19 -10.46
C GLU A 21 4.13 8.38 -11.48
N LYS A 22 4.22 7.04 -11.44
CA LYS A 22 3.47 6.16 -12.34
C LYS A 22 1.96 6.28 -12.16
N LEU A 23 1.49 6.35 -10.93
CA LEU A 23 0.06 6.54 -10.64
C LEU A 23 -0.42 7.92 -11.12
N SER A 24 0.40 8.96 -10.99
CA SER A 24 0.08 10.30 -11.50
C SER A 24 -0.06 10.31 -13.04
N VAL A 25 0.83 9.61 -13.75
CA VAL A 25 0.72 9.41 -15.21
C VAL A 25 -0.56 8.67 -15.60
N ALA A 26 -1.02 7.74 -14.73
CA ALA A 26 -2.30 7.03 -14.92
C ALA A 26 -3.54 7.87 -14.52
N GLY A 27 -3.36 9.14 -14.15
CA GLY A 27 -4.45 10.06 -13.81
C GLY A 27 -4.90 10.01 -12.35
N ILE A 28 -4.18 9.30 -11.47
CA ILE A 28 -4.47 9.24 -10.04
C ILE A 28 -3.79 10.42 -9.35
N ARG A 29 -4.56 11.23 -8.62
CA ARG A 29 -4.02 12.35 -7.85
C ARG A 29 -3.25 11.84 -6.64
N THR A 30 -1.96 12.17 -6.55
CA THR A 30 -1.10 11.83 -5.41
C THR A 30 -0.59 13.09 -4.73
N HIS A 31 -0.27 13.01 -3.46
CA HIS A 31 0.32 14.14 -2.72
C HIS A 31 1.80 14.40 -3.09
N TYR A 32 2.44 13.46 -3.79
CA TYR A 32 3.85 13.56 -4.17
C TYR A 32 4.08 14.72 -5.14
N LEU A 33 5.11 15.50 -4.90
CA LEU A 33 5.53 16.62 -5.75
C LEU A 33 6.89 16.36 -6.37
N GLU A 34 7.90 16.09 -5.53
CA GLU A 34 9.27 15.85 -5.98
C GLU A 34 10.11 15.10 -4.96
N LEU A 35 11.27 14.63 -5.36
CA LEU A 35 12.24 13.91 -4.54
C LEU A 35 13.51 14.78 -4.35
N PRO A 36 13.56 15.71 -3.36
CA PRO A 36 14.69 16.59 -3.13
C PRO A 36 15.98 15.85 -2.75
N SER A 37 15.85 14.67 -2.14
CA SER A 37 16.98 13.80 -1.83
C SER A 37 16.55 12.33 -1.87
N LEU A 38 17.51 11.41 -1.78
CA LEU A 38 17.22 9.96 -1.87
C LEU A 38 16.38 9.39 -0.71
N ASN A 39 16.14 10.17 0.32
CA ASN A 39 15.37 9.75 1.51
C ASN A 39 14.35 10.80 1.97
N THR A 40 14.02 11.76 1.11
CA THR A 40 13.08 12.85 1.43
C THR A 40 12.18 13.11 0.25
N MET A 41 10.88 13.05 0.45
CA MET A 41 9.87 13.48 -0.52
C MET A 41 9.28 14.82 -0.12
N LEU A 42 9.10 15.72 -1.08
CA LEU A 42 8.24 16.89 -0.93
C LEU A 42 6.82 16.49 -1.33
N CYS A 43 5.87 16.76 -0.45
CA CYS A 43 4.48 16.38 -0.63
C CYS A 43 3.55 17.58 -0.46
N LYS A 44 2.42 17.56 -1.15
CA LYS A 44 1.32 18.49 -0.94
C LYS A 44 0.77 18.30 0.47
N LYS A 45 0.55 19.42 1.19
CA LYS A 45 -0.10 19.38 2.50
C LYS A 45 -1.58 19.02 2.35
N LEU A 46 -2.01 17.98 3.04
CA LEU A 46 -3.38 17.50 3.03
C LEU A 46 -3.97 17.46 4.46
N THR A 47 -5.28 17.53 4.54
CA THR A 47 -6.02 17.10 5.72
C THR A 47 -6.29 15.60 5.56
N ILE A 48 -5.58 14.78 6.33
CA ILE A 48 -5.66 13.32 6.22
C ILE A 48 -7.01 12.83 6.74
N ILE A 49 -7.63 11.93 6.00
CA ILE A 49 -8.81 11.19 6.40
C ILE A 49 -8.35 10.11 7.38
N PRO A 50 -8.92 10.02 8.61
CA PRO A 50 -8.46 9.08 9.64
C PRO A 50 -8.96 7.64 9.38
N VAL A 51 -8.85 7.18 8.12
CA VAL A 51 -9.27 5.86 7.65
C VAL A 51 -8.16 5.29 6.79
N GLU A 52 -7.68 4.11 7.14
CA GLU A 52 -6.84 3.30 6.27
C GLU A 52 -7.72 2.46 5.35
N VAL A 53 -7.34 2.39 4.08
CA VAL A 53 -8.04 1.61 3.05
C VAL A 53 -7.14 0.47 2.61
N ILE A 54 -7.58 -0.76 2.78
CA ILE A 54 -6.80 -1.95 2.38
C ILE A 54 -7.49 -2.63 1.21
N CYS A 55 -6.79 -2.73 0.09
CA CYS A 55 -7.24 -3.51 -1.06
C CYS A 55 -6.54 -4.87 -1.06
N ARG A 56 -7.31 -5.97 -1.20
CA ARG A 56 -6.80 -7.34 -1.12
C ARG A 56 -7.17 -8.14 -2.36
N ASN A 57 -6.16 -8.72 -2.99
CA ASN A 57 -6.28 -9.61 -4.14
C ASN A 57 -6.13 -11.08 -3.77
N ILE A 58 -5.35 -11.36 -2.72
CA ILE A 58 -5.04 -12.70 -2.24
C ILE A 58 -5.23 -12.71 -0.73
N ALA A 59 -5.85 -13.74 -0.21
CA ALA A 59 -6.08 -13.87 1.22
C ALA A 59 -4.76 -14.10 1.97
N ALA A 60 -4.44 -13.17 2.89
CA ALA A 60 -3.23 -13.22 3.72
C ALA A 60 -3.40 -12.39 5.01
N GLY A 61 -2.48 -12.55 5.93
CA GLY A 61 -2.36 -11.74 7.14
C GLY A 61 -3.59 -11.74 8.02
N SER A 62 -4.08 -10.54 8.41
CA SER A 62 -5.23 -10.40 9.32
C SER A 62 -6.53 -10.94 8.74
N LEU A 63 -6.70 -10.89 7.41
CA LEU A 63 -7.91 -11.43 6.78
C LEU A 63 -8.06 -12.93 7.05
N VAL A 64 -6.98 -13.70 6.86
CA VAL A 64 -6.99 -15.15 7.11
C VAL A 64 -7.10 -15.45 8.60
N LYS A 65 -6.43 -14.65 9.46
CA LYS A 65 -6.48 -14.84 10.91
C LYS A 65 -7.88 -14.65 11.50
N ASN A 66 -8.67 -13.76 10.88
CA ASN A 66 -9.98 -13.36 11.39
C ASN A 66 -11.15 -13.98 10.60
N THR A 67 -10.87 -14.91 9.66
CA THR A 67 -11.90 -15.47 8.76
C THR A 67 -11.62 -16.95 8.49
N ASP A 68 -12.26 -17.83 9.28
CA ASP A 68 -12.01 -19.29 9.27
C ASP A 68 -12.26 -19.97 7.92
N CYS A 69 -13.08 -19.37 7.05
CA CYS A 69 -13.40 -19.94 5.74
C CYS A 69 -12.38 -19.64 4.66
N LEU A 70 -11.33 -18.84 4.95
CA LEU A 70 -10.28 -18.46 3.99
C LEU A 70 -8.96 -19.17 4.30
N ARG A 71 -8.23 -19.49 3.24
CA ARG A 71 -6.87 -20.05 3.33
C ARG A 71 -5.85 -19.03 2.80
N GLU A 72 -4.66 -18.99 3.42
CA GLU A 72 -3.56 -18.17 2.91
C GLU A 72 -3.24 -18.56 1.47
N GLY A 73 -3.10 -17.55 0.59
CA GLY A 73 -2.88 -17.76 -0.83
C GLY A 73 -4.13 -17.93 -1.68
N GLN A 74 -5.31 -17.94 -1.10
CA GLN A 74 -6.56 -18.00 -1.87
C GLN A 74 -6.80 -16.69 -2.63
N MET A 75 -7.01 -16.77 -3.94
CA MET A 75 -7.38 -15.63 -4.77
C MET A 75 -8.76 -15.10 -4.40
N LEU A 76 -8.88 -13.78 -4.34
CA LEU A 76 -10.11 -13.06 -4.06
C LEU A 76 -10.64 -12.45 -5.37
N GLN A 77 -11.81 -12.88 -5.81
CA GLN A 77 -12.45 -12.38 -7.02
C GLN A 77 -13.93 -12.13 -6.77
N PRO A 78 -14.35 -10.84 -6.77
CA PRO A 78 -13.55 -9.62 -6.97
C PRO A 78 -12.58 -9.34 -5.81
N PRO A 79 -11.63 -8.40 -5.98
CA PRO A 79 -10.81 -7.91 -4.87
C PRO A 79 -11.67 -7.35 -3.73
N ILE A 80 -11.18 -7.48 -2.50
CA ILE A 80 -11.87 -6.95 -1.31
C ILE A 80 -11.25 -5.60 -0.96
N VAL A 81 -12.09 -4.60 -0.65
CA VAL A 81 -11.67 -3.33 -0.07
C VAL A 81 -12.22 -3.24 1.35
N GLU A 82 -11.33 -3.06 2.31
CA GLU A 82 -11.64 -2.93 3.73
C GLU A 82 -11.20 -1.58 4.26
N PHE A 83 -11.88 -1.10 5.29
CA PHE A 83 -11.60 0.16 5.98
C PHE A 83 -11.19 -0.12 7.42
N PHE A 84 -10.18 0.60 7.89
CA PHE A 84 -9.71 0.53 9.28
C PHE A 84 -9.63 1.93 9.86
N LEU A 85 -9.95 2.09 11.14
CA LEU A 85 -9.71 3.35 11.84
C LEU A 85 -8.20 3.52 12.01
N LYS A 86 -7.67 4.68 11.61
CA LYS A 86 -6.26 5.03 11.87
C LYS A 86 -6.12 5.45 13.34
N ASP A 87 -5.92 4.47 14.22
CA ASP A 87 -5.76 4.67 15.66
C ASP A 87 -4.88 3.55 16.26
N ASP A 88 -3.57 3.76 16.21
CA ASP A 88 -2.56 2.79 16.72
C ASP A 88 -2.84 2.36 18.16
N ALA A 89 -3.37 3.27 19.00
CA ALA A 89 -3.67 2.98 20.40
C ALA A 89 -4.80 1.98 20.56
N LYS A 90 -5.68 1.86 19.53
CA LYS A 90 -6.78 0.89 19.48
C LYS A 90 -6.46 -0.32 18.59
N GLY A 91 -5.27 -0.35 17.97
CA GLY A 91 -4.86 -1.43 17.06
C GLY A 91 -5.60 -1.42 15.72
N ASP A 92 -5.88 -0.22 15.20
CA ASP A 92 -6.51 0.00 13.89
C ASP A 92 -7.73 -0.90 13.63
N PRO A 93 -8.83 -0.71 14.38
CA PRO A 93 -9.99 -1.60 14.30
C PRO A 93 -10.68 -1.53 12.93
N LEU A 94 -11.16 -2.68 12.45
CA LEU A 94 -11.96 -2.79 11.23
C LEU A 94 -13.23 -1.93 11.33
N LEU A 95 -13.52 -1.18 10.28
CA LEU A 95 -14.72 -0.36 10.12
C LEU A 95 -15.62 -0.95 9.04
N THR A 96 -16.94 -0.94 9.28
CA THR A 96 -17.91 -1.08 8.21
C THR A 96 -18.04 0.22 7.43
N GLU A 97 -18.51 0.17 6.19
CA GLU A 97 -18.78 1.40 5.41
C GLU A 97 -19.73 2.35 6.16
N ASP A 98 -20.72 1.82 6.90
CA ASP A 98 -21.62 2.65 7.70
C ASP A 98 -20.88 3.39 8.84
N ARG A 99 -19.90 2.74 9.48
CA ARG A 99 -19.06 3.41 10.48
C ARG A 99 -18.20 4.49 9.86
N VAL A 100 -17.69 4.29 8.64
CA VAL A 100 -16.96 5.33 7.89
C VAL A 100 -17.88 6.52 7.61
N ARG A 101 -19.14 6.26 7.18
CA ARG A 101 -20.15 7.33 6.98
C ARG A 101 -20.50 8.09 8.27
N LEU A 102 -20.58 7.39 9.41
CA LEU A 102 -20.80 8.03 10.72
C LEU A 102 -19.65 8.95 11.14
N MET A 103 -18.45 8.75 10.61
CA MET A 103 -17.30 9.63 10.80
C MET A 103 -17.35 10.87 9.88
N GLY A 104 -18.38 11.01 9.04
CA GLY A 104 -18.53 12.09 8.05
C GLY A 104 -17.70 11.87 6.78
N VAL A 105 -17.26 10.65 6.52
CA VAL A 105 -16.48 10.28 5.34
C VAL A 105 -17.33 9.42 4.40
N ASP A 106 -17.34 9.77 3.12
CA ASP A 106 -17.95 8.91 2.10
C ASP A 106 -16.94 7.79 1.72
N PRO A 107 -17.27 6.50 1.94
CA PRO A 107 -16.39 5.39 1.58
C PRO A 107 -16.30 5.13 0.08
N GLU A 108 -17.28 5.50 -0.73
CA GLU A 108 -17.32 5.16 -2.16
C GLU A 108 -16.15 5.74 -2.96
N PRO A 109 -15.82 7.06 -2.88
CA PRO A 109 -14.65 7.59 -3.57
C PRO A 109 -13.33 6.91 -3.16
N LEU A 110 -13.19 6.55 -1.88
CA LEU A 110 -12.00 5.86 -1.38
C LEU A 110 -11.88 4.45 -1.98
N LYS A 111 -13.00 3.73 -2.05
CA LYS A 111 -13.08 2.39 -2.62
C LYS A 111 -12.81 2.39 -4.13
N GLU A 112 -13.41 3.34 -4.86
CA GLU A 112 -13.18 3.51 -6.29
C GLU A 112 -11.70 3.79 -6.57
N GLN A 113 -11.08 4.73 -5.85
CA GLN A 113 -9.66 5.04 -5.98
C GLN A 113 -8.79 3.82 -5.64
N ALA A 114 -9.09 3.09 -4.58
CA ALA A 114 -8.36 1.88 -4.21
C ALA A 114 -8.39 0.82 -5.31
N LEU A 115 -9.55 0.60 -5.95
CA LEU A 115 -9.69 -0.34 -7.06
C LEU A 115 -8.98 0.13 -8.34
N MET A 116 -9.01 1.43 -8.64
CA MET A 116 -8.24 2.00 -9.77
C MET A 116 -6.74 1.82 -9.55
N ILE A 117 -6.24 2.16 -8.35
CA ILE A 117 -4.84 1.96 -7.97
C ILE A 117 -4.47 0.48 -8.04
N ASN A 118 -5.34 -0.41 -7.57
CA ASN A 118 -5.14 -1.85 -7.63
C ASN A 118 -4.90 -2.33 -9.06
N GLY A 119 -5.71 -1.88 -10.02
CA GLY A 119 -5.52 -2.22 -11.44
C GLY A 119 -4.14 -1.83 -11.95
N GLN A 120 -3.67 -0.61 -11.64
CA GLN A 120 -2.35 -0.13 -12.05
C GLN A 120 -1.21 -0.92 -11.39
N LEU A 121 -1.31 -1.18 -10.08
CA LEU A 121 -0.30 -1.93 -9.34
C LEU A 121 -0.23 -3.39 -9.82
N GLN A 122 -1.36 -4.06 -10.04
CA GLN A 122 -1.37 -5.43 -10.55
C GLN A 122 -0.68 -5.53 -11.92
N VAL A 123 -0.98 -4.63 -12.86
CA VAL A 123 -0.33 -4.59 -14.17
C VAL A 123 1.18 -4.40 -14.01
N LEU A 124 1.60 -3.39 -13.26
CA LEU A 124 3.01 -3.06 -13.05
C LEU A 124 3.76 -4.23 -12.40
N PHE A 125 3.30 -4.70 -11.25
CA PHE A 125 4.02 -5.74 -10.50
C PHE A 125 3.98 -7.12 -11.19
N THR A 126 2.93 -7.41 -11.95
CA THR A 126 2.89 -8.62 -12.81
C THR A 126 4.00 -8.61 -13.87
N LEU A 127 4.28 -7.45 -14.49
CA LEU A 127 5.41 -7.28 -15.43
C LEU A 127 6.76 -7.44 -14.75
N LEU A 128 6.86 -7.06 -13.46
CA LEU A 128 8.05 -7.21 -12.64
C LEU A 128 8.22 -8.62 -12.05
N GLY A 129 7.28 -9.53 -12.30
CA GLY A 129 7.32 -10.91 -11.79
C GLY A 129 6.81 -11.07 -10.36
N PHE A 130 5.92 -10.17 -9.90
CA PHE A 130 5.31 -10.23 -8.58
C PHE A 130 3.78 -10.28 -8.64
N ASP A 131 3.18 -10.92 -7.65
CA ASP A 131 1.76 -10.83 -7.34
C ASP A 131 1.55 -9.80 -6.21
N VAL A 132 0.65 -8.85 -6.44
CA VAL A 132 0.20 -7.90 -5.41
C VAL A 132 -0.85 -8.60 -4.54
N VAL A 133 -0.46 -9.00 -3.34
CA VAL A 133 -1.33 -9.72 -2.40
C VAL A 133 -2.35 -8.78 -1.79
N ASP A 134 -1.87 -7.76 -1.12
CA ASP A 134 -2.66 -6.64 -0.57
C ASP A 134 -1.79 -5.39 -0.41
N PHE A 135 -2.44 -4.26 -0.21
CA PHE A 135 -1.78 -2.99 0.11
C PHE A 135 -2.70 -2.07 0.88
N LYS A 136 -2.09 -1.22 1.70
CA LYS A 136 -2.72 -0.16 2.48
C LYS A 136 -2.57 1.17 1.75
N LEU A 137 -3.64 1.95 1.72
CA LEU A 137 -3.68 3.33 1.22
C LEU A 137 -4.21 4.26 2.30
N GLU A 138 -3.71 5.47 2.29
CA GLU A 138 -4.27 6.59 3.05
C GLU A 138 -4.63 7.72 2.09
N PHE A 139 -5.66 8.46 2.42
CA PHE A 139 -6.15 9.56 1.58
C PHE A 139 -6.29 10.84 2.40
N GLY A 140 -6.31 11.95 1.70
CA GLY A 140 -6.56 13.24 2.31
C GLY A 140 -7.12 14.25 1.32
N HIS A 141 -7.66 15.33 1.82
CA HIS A 141 -8.17 16.45 1.04
C HIS A 141 -7.22 17.63 1.08
N ASP A 142 -7.06 18.31 -0.05
CA ASP A 142 -6.38 19.59 -0.09
C ASP A 142 -7.30 20.76 0.35
N GLY A 143 -6.80 22.00 0.31
CA GLY A 143 -7.57 23.19 0.70
C GLY A 143 -8.78 23.49 -0.18
N HIS A 144 -8.95 22.82 -1.32
CA HIS A 144 -10.09 22.92 -2.23
C HIS A 144 -11.10 21.77 -2.06
N GLY A 145 -10.78 20.79 -1.21
CA GLY A 145 -11.60 19.59 -1.01
C GLY A 145 -11.33 18.47 -2.02
N ASP A 146 -10.33 18.60 -2.87
CA ASP A 146 -9.93 17.54 -3.81
C ASP A 146 -9.28 16.38 -3.06
N LEU A 147 -9.64 15.14 -3.43
CA LEU A 147 -9.12 13.91 -2.86
C LEU A 147 -7.78 13.54 -3.50
N TYR A 148 -6.80 13.19 -2.66
CA TYR A 148 -5.47 12.75 -3.05
C TYR A 148 -5.07 11.47 -2.31
N LEU A 149 -4.34 10.59 -3.01
CA LEU A 149 -3.58 9.52 -2.38
C LEU A 149 -2.41 10.14 -1.59
N ALA A 150 -2.26 9.70 -0.34
CA ALA A 150 -1.28 10.21 0.63
C ALA A 150 -0.39 9.07 1.18
N ASP A 151 0.32 9.37 2.29
CA ASP A 151 1.20 8.45 3.03
C ASP A 151 2.33 7.90 2.16
N GLU A 152 2.61 6.62 2.23
CA GLU A 152 3.59 5.93 1.41
C GLU A 152 2.95 4.82 0.56
N LEU A 153 3.64 4.45 -0.51
CA LEU A 153 3.32 3.27 -1.29
C LEU A 153 4.61 2.50 -1.55
N SER A 154 4.89 1.54 -0.68
CA SER A 154 6.14 0.79 -0.67
C SER A 154 5.91 -0.65 -0.21
N PRO A 155 6.91 -1.55 -0.28
CA PRO A 155 6.76 -2.89 0.28
C PRO A 155 6.50 -2.93 1.80
N ASP A 156 6.62 -1.79 2.52
CA ASP A 156 6.18 -1.67 3.91
C ASP A 156 4.66 -1.54 4.06
N SER A 157 4.00 -0.90 3.08
CA SER A 157 2.54 -0.72 3.05
C SER A 157 1.82 -1.78 2.22
N MET A 158 2.56 -2.73 1.58
CA MET A 158 1.97 -3.79 0.75
C MET A 158 2.57 -5.16 1.04
N ARG A 159 1.91 -6.21 0.56
CA ARG A 159 2.46 -7.56 0.44
C ARG A 159 2.69 -7.89 -1.02
N LEU A 160 3.91 -8.31 -1.32
CA LEU A 160 4.34 -8.73 -2.64
C LEU A 160 4.91 -10.14 -2.56
N TRP A 161 4.37 -11.04 -3.36
CA TRP A 161 4.90 -12.38 -3.51
C TRP A 161 5.48 -12.56 -4.90
N LYS A 162 6.51 -13.37 -5.04
CA LYS A 162 7.00 -13.79 -6.35
C LYS A 162 5.89 -14.49 -7.11
N LYS A 163 5.68 -14.09 -8.35
CA LYS A 163 4.54 -14.51 -9.17
C LYS A 163 4.35 -16.03 -9.17
N GLY A 164 3.13 -16.45 -8.87
CA GLY A 164 2.74 -17.86 -8.83
C GLY A 164 3.32 -18.65 -7.65
N THR A 165 3.89 -17.98 -6.65
CA THR A 165 4.43 -18.60 -5.44
C THR A 165 3.94 -17.87 -4.18
N GLN A 166 4.40 -18.31 -3.01
CA GLN A 166 4.23 -17.58 -1.74
C GLN A 166 5.56 -17.05 -1.19
N GLU A 167 6.60 -16.98 -2.04
CA GLU A 167 7.89 -16.37 -1.68
C GLU A 167 7.71 -14.85 -1.52
N ARG A 168 8.02 -14.34 -0.32
CA ARG A 168 7.73 -12.97 0.09
C ARG A 168 8.82 -12.00 -0.31
N PHE A 169 8.41 -10.78 -0.71
CA PHE A 169 9.31 -9.66 -1.01
C PHE A 169 8.86 -8.37 -0.30
N ASP A 170 8.25 -8.50 0.87
CA ASP A 170 7.61 -7.42 1.62
C ASP A 170 7.98 -7.46 3.12
N LYS A 171 7.32 -6.64 3.91
CA LYS A 171 7.53 -6.52 5.37
C LYS A 171 7.44 -7.85 6.14
N ASP A 172 6.73 -8.85 5.61
CA ASP A 172 6.57 -10.12 6.31
C ASP A 172 7.85 -10.97 6.28
N LEU A 173 8.81 -10.70 5.36
CA LEU A 173 10.17 -11.26 5.42
C LEU A 173 10.84 -10.99 6.77
N PHE A 174 10.79 -9.73 7.23
CA PHE A 174 11.37 -9.35 8.52
C PHE A 174 10.55 -9.88 9.70
N ARG A 175 9.21 -9.79 9.61
CA ARG A 175 8.32 -10.23 10.69
C ARG A 175 8.38 -11.73 10.97
N LYS A 176 8.74 -12.52 9.96
CA LYS A 176 8.82 -13.98 10.03
C LYS A 176 10.25 -14.50 10.11
N ASP A 177 11.26 -13.59 10.14
CA ASP A 177 12.69 -13.93 10.11
C ASP A 177 13.07 -14.82 8.90
N GLU A 178 12.47 -14.51 7.73
CA GLU A 178 12.63 -15.30 6.50
C GLU A 178 13.71 -14.75 5.56
N GLY A 179 14.33 -13.57 5.85
CA GLY A 179 15.38 -13.01 5.01
C GLY A 179 15.69 -11.53 5.19
N ASP A 180 16.62 -11.03 4.35
CA ASP A 180 17.04 -9.62 4.35
C ASP A 180 16.05 -8.74 3.57
N ILE A 181 15.25 -8.00 4.31
CA ILE A 181 14.24 -7.08 3.79
C ILE A 181 14.85 -5.98 2.90
N VAL A 182 16.04 -5.48 3.23
CA VAL A 182 16.68 -4.39 2.46
C VAL A 182 17.13 -4.89 1.09
N THR A 183 17.66 -6.10 1.02
CA THR A 183 18.02 -6.75 -0.25
C THR A 183 16.79 -7.01 -1.11
N ALA A 184 15.68 -7.50 -0.53
CA ALA A 184 14.42 -7.70 -1.25
C ALA A 184 13.88 -6.38 -1.81
N TYR A 185 13.88 -5.30 -1.01
CA TYR A 185 13.39 -3.98 -1.46
C TYR A 185 14.30 -3.35 -2.53
N LYS A 186 15.63 -3.51 -2.44
CA LYS A 186 16.56 -3.10 -3.48
C LYS A 186 16.32 -3.85 -4.80
N HIS A 187 15.97 -5.13 -4.72
CA HIS A 187 15.59 -5.89 -5.91
C HIS A 187 14.35 -5.29 -6.58
N ILE A 188 13.29 -5.02 -5.82
CA ILE A 188 12.07 -4.36 -6.34
C ILE A 188 12.40 -2.99 -6.95
N LEU A 189 13.20 -2.16 -6.25
CA LEU A 189 13.62 -0.86 -6.76
C LEU A 189 14.36 -0.97 -8.09
N THR A 190 15.25 -1.94 -8.22
CA THR A 190 16.01 -2.17 -9.46
C THR A 190 15.08 -2.55 -10.61
N GLN A 191 14.12 -3.41 -10.38
CA GLN A 191 13.12 -3.78 -11.38
C GLN A 191 12.25 -2.57 -11.78
N LEU A 192 11.75 -1.81 -10.81
CA LEU A 192 10.92 -0.62 -11.07
C LEU A 192 11.62 0.41 -11.96
N ARG A 193 12.93 0.61 -11.75
CA ARG A 193 13.74 1.55 -12.56
C ARG A 193 13.92 1.15 -14.01
N GLN A 194 13.78 -0.12 -14.34
CA GLN A 194 13.83 -0.59 -15.74
C GLN A 194 12.58 -0.24 -16.54
N PHE A 195 11.49 0.07 -15.82
CA PHE A 195 10.18 0.44 -16.38
C PHE A 195 9.81 1.92 -16.11
N ALA A 196 10.78 2.74 -15.65
CA ALA A 196 10.59 4.16 -15.39
C ALA A 196 10.71 4.99 -16.67
#